data_f784ed2b6db1bd0ec23ee6b443645f99
#
_entry.id   f784ed2b6db1bd0ec23ee6b443645f99
#
_cell.length_a   1.000
_cell.length_b   1.000
_cell.length_c   1.000
_cell.angle_alpha   90.00
_cell.angle_beta   90.00
_cell.angle_gamma   90.00
#
_symmetry.space_group_name_H-M   'P 1'
#
loop_
_entity.id
_entity.type
_entity.pdbx_description
1 polymer ?
#
loop_
_entity_poly.entity_id
_entity_poly.type
_entity_poly.pdbx_seq_one_letter_code
_entity_poly.pdbx_strand_id
1 'polypeptide(L)'
;VSKPLAAASTDDLDEALEAAAKGFETWRKVSAFDRSKLMRKAADIFRSRADETARLLTLEQGKPLAEAKMEALAAADIIDWFAEEARRAYGRVIPA
;
A
#
# COMPACT_ATOMS: atom_id res chain seq x y z
N VAL A 1 5.67 -21.70 8.90
CA VAL A 1 4.95 -21.27 10.13
C VAL A 1 3.61 -20.63 9.76
N SER A 2 3.08 -20.98 8.63
CA SER A 2 1.83 -20.37 8.13
C SER A 2 0.61 -20.97 8.83
N LYS A 3 -0.22 -20.09 9.36
CA LYS A 3 -1.61 -20.47 9.64
C LYS A 3 -2.27 -20.81 8.30
N PRO A 4 -3.26 -21.73 8.26
CA PRO A 4 -4.02 -21.96 7.04
C PRO A 4 -4.57 -20.65 6.49
N LEU A 5 -4.29 -20.37 5.21
CA LEU A 5 -4.88 -19.25 4.50
C LEU A 5 -6.18 -19.74 3.85
N ALA A 6 -7.22 -18.91 3.88
CA ALA A 6 -8.45 -19.19 3.16
C ALA A 6 -8.17 -19.17 1.65
N ALA A 7 -8.66 -20.18 0.93
CA ALA A 7 -8.66 -20.16 -0.52
C ALA A 7 -9.84 -19.32 -1.01
N ALA A 8 -9.57 -18.31 -1.84
CA ALA A 8 -10.62 -17.48 -2.43
C ALA A 8 -11.41 -18.28 -3.48
N SER A 9 -12.71 -18.09 -3.52
CA SER A 9 -13.63 -18.60 -4.51
C SER A 9 -13.87 -17.58 -5.63
N THR A 10 -14.62 -17.98 -6.66
CA THR A 10 -15.07 -17.06 -7.71
C THR A 10 -16.01 -15.98 -7.15
N ASP A 11 -16.83 -16.34 -6.17
CA ASP A 11 -17.75 -15.40 -5.53
C ASP A 11 -16.98 -14.31 -4.75
N ASP A 12 -15.90 -14.69 -4.05
CA ASP A 12 -14.99 -13.74 -3.39
C ASP A 12 -14.32 -12.79 -4.40
N LEU A 13 -14.00 -13.27 -5.61
CA LEU A 13 -13.45 -12.44 -6.68
C LEU A 13 -14.49 -11.43 -7.17
N ASP A 14 -15.72 -11.86 -7.40
CA ASP A 14 -16.80 -10.99 -7.85
C ASP A 14 -17.10 -9.90 -6.80
N GLU A 15 -17.15 -10.26 -5.52
CA GLU A 15 -17.28 -9.29 -4.42
C GLU A 15 -16.12 -8.28 -4.39
N ALA A 16 -14.89 -8.76 -4.61
CA ALA A 16 -13.71 -7.88 -4.66
C ALA A 16 -13.78 -6.90 -5.84
N LEU A 17 -14.25 -7.33 -7.00
CA LEU A 17 -14.44 -6.46 -8.18
C LEU A 17 -15.50 -5.39 -7.94
N GLU A 18 -16.63 -5.75 -7.32
CA GLU A 18 -17.66 -4.78 -6.94
C GLU A 18 -17.13 -3.77 -5.90
N ALA A 19 -16.41 -4.24 -4.90
CA ALA A 19 -15.80 -3.37 -3.89
C ALA A 19 -14.78 -2.42 -4.52
N ALA A 20 -13.98 -2.89 -5.48
CA ALA A 20 -13.03 -2.06 -6.22
C ALA A 20 -13.75 -0.97 -7.05
N ALA A 21 -14.83 -1.30 -7.73
CA ALA A 21 -15.63 -0.34 -8.50
C ALA A 21 -16.21 0.75 -7.59
N LYS A 22 -16.82 0.38 -6.48
CA LYS A 22 -17.34 1.33 -5.47
C LYS A 22 -16.23 2.19 -4.86
N GLY A 23 -15.10 1.56 -4.53
CA GLY A 23 -13.93 2.25 -4.00
C GLY A 23 -13.36 3.28 -4.97
N PHE A 24 -13.28 2.96 -6.25
CA PHE A 24 -12.85 3.87 -7.29
C PHE A 24 -13.74 5.13 -7.38
N GLU A 25 -15.06 4.97 -7.35
CA GLU A 25 -15.99 6.10 -7.39
C GLU A 25 -15.86 7.05 -6.19
N THR A 26 -15.46 6.52 -5.04
CA THR A 26 -15.17 7.31 -3.85
C THR A 26 -13.79 7.97 -3.96
N TRP A 27 -12.77 7.17 -4.29
CA TRP A 27 -11.38 7.61 -4.29
C TRP A 27 -11.09 8.68 -5.35
N ARG A 28 -11.67 8.57 -6.53
CA ARG A 28 -11.49 9.56 -7.62
C ARG A 28 -11.96 10.97 -7.24
N LYS A 29 -12.87 11.11 -6.26
CA LYS A 29 -13.40 12.39 -5.78
C LYS A 29 -12.58 12.98 -4.63
N VAL A 30 -11.68 12.21 -4.03
CA VAL A 30 -10.81 12.68 -2.94
C VAL A 30 -9.76 13.64 -3.51
N SER A 31 -9.56 14.78 -2.85
CA SER A 31 -8.56 15.76 -3.28
C SER A 31 -7.14 15.17 -3.25
N ALA A 32 -6.25 15.68 -4.10
CA ALA A 32 -4.83 15.28 -4.09
C ALA A 32 -4.17 15.51 -2.72
N PHE A 33 -4.56 16.58 -2.02
CA PHE A 33 -4.08 16.88 -0.67
C PHE A 33 -4.53 15.83 0.35
N ASP A 34 -5.78 15.43 0.32
CA ASP A 34 -6.31 14.47 1.28
C ASP A 34 -5.81 13.06 0.98
N ARG A 35 -5.61 12.70 -0.29
CA ARG A 35 -4.92 11.45 -0.67
C ARG A 35 -3.49 11.42 -0.11
N SER A 36 -2.73 12.51 -0.29
CA SER A 36 -1.37 12.65 0.23
C SER A 36 -1.34 12.48 1.76
N LYS A 37 -2.22 13.16 2.49
CA LYS A 37 -2.33 13.03 3.96
C LYS A 37 -2.64 11.59 4.39
N LEU A 38 -3.56 10.95 3.71
CA LEU A 38 -3.95 9.58 4.02
C LEU A 38 -2.79 8.60 3.79
N MET A 39 -2.08 8.74 2.67
CA MET A 39 -0.91 7.93 2.34
C MET A 39 0.22 8.13 3.34
N ARG A 40 0.52 9.37 3.76
CA ARG A 40 1.51 9.65 4.80
C ARG A 40 1.16 8.99 6.12
N LYS A 41 -0.11 9.08 6.53
CA LYS A 41 -0.58 8.38 7.73
C LYS A 41 -0.39 6.85 7.60
N ALA A 42 -0.61 6.29 6.43
CA ALA A 42 -0.36 4.87 6.18
C ALA A 42 1.15 4.53 6.30
N ALA A 43 2.04 5.37 5.75
CA ALA A 43 3.48 5.22 5.88
C ALA A 43 3.94 5.25 7.35
N ASP A 44 3.40 6.18 8.15
CA ASP A 44 3.72 6.28 9.58
C ASP A 44 3.28 5.04 10.36
N ILE A 45 2.07 4.52 10.07
CA ILE A 45 1.57 3.28 10.67
C ILE A 45 2.47 2.11 10.25
N PHE A 46 2.89 2.05 9.00
CA PHE A 46 3.76 0.99 8.51
C PHE A 46 5.14 1.04 9.20
N ARG A 47 5.73 2.23 9.35
CA ARG A 47 6.98 2.42 10.11
C ARG A 47 6.85 1.97 11.56
N SER A 48 5.75 2.32 12.21
CA SER A 48 5.50 1.92 13.61
C SER A 48 5.40 0.40 13.80
N ARG A 49 5.10 -0.34 12.72
CA ARG A 49 5.00 -1.80 12.69
C ARG A 49 6.17 -2.49 11.98
N ALA A 50 7.24 -1.76 11.69
CA ALA A 50 8.36 -2.28 10.90
C ALA A 50 9.01 -3.52 11.54
N ASP A 51 9.13 -3.57 12.85
CA ASP A 51 9.71 -4.72 13.56
C ASP A 51 8.82 -5.97 13.47
N GLU A 52 7.51 -5.81 13.57
CA GLU A 52 6.53 -6.88 13.41
C GLU A 52 6.56 -7.42 11.96
N THR A 53 6.52 -6.51 10.99
CA THR A 53 6.57 -6.83 9.56
C THR A 53 7.88 -7.54 9.20
N ALA A 54 9.02 -7.04 9.68
CA ALA A 54 10.32 -7.65 9.45
C ALA A 54 10.40 -9.09 9.99
N ARG A 55 9.85 -9.32 11.19
CA ARG A 55 9.80 -10.66 11.77
C ARG A 55 8.96 -11.61 10.92
N LEU A 56 7.78 -11.18 10.46
CA LEU A 56 6.95 -11.99 9.58
C LEU A 56 7.67 -12.30 8.27
N LEU A 57 8.29 -11.32 7.65
CA LEU A 57 9.04 -11.46 6.42
C LEU A 57 10.20 -12.46 6.56
N THR A 58 10.94 -12.41 7.67
CA THR A 58 11.97 -13.39 7.99
C THR A 58 11.39 -14.80 8.14
N LEU A 59 10.26 -14.95 8.82
CA LEU A 59 9.62 -16.26 9.02
C LEU A 59 9.08 -16.86 7.72
N GLU A 60 8.58 -16.03 6.81
CA GLU A 60 7.99 -16.47 5.55
C GLU A 60 9.05 -16.78 4.47
N GLN A 61 10.09 -15.95 4.38
CA GLN A 61 11.08 -16.01 3.29
C GLN A 61 12.47 -16.51 3.71
N GLY A 62 12.75 -16.56 5.01
CA GLY A 62 14.09 -16.90 5.50
C GLY A 62 15.12 -15.78 5.34
N LYS A 63 14.72 -14.56 5.01
CA LYS A 63 15.60 -13.38 4.91
C LYS A 63 16.16 -13.00 6.28
N PRO A 64 17.43 -12.53 6.39
CA PRO A 64 17.97 -12.00 7.64
C PRO A 64 17.10 -10.86 8.20
N LEU A 65 16.87 -10.86 9.50
CA LEU A 65 15.96 -9.91 10.16
C LEU A 65 16.34 -8.44 9.92
N ALA A 66 17.64 -8.14 9.90
CA ALA A 66 18.11 -6.78 9.61
C ALA A 66 17.75 -6.31 8.21
N GLU A 67 17.88 -7.19 7.21
CA GLU A 67 17.50 -6.90 5.82
C GLU A 67 15.98 -6.77 5.69
N ALA A 68 15.23 -7.65 6.34
CA ALA A 68 13.77 -7.58 6.37
C ALA A 68 13.27 -6.26 6.99
N LYS A 69 13.95 -5.76 8.02
CA LYS A 69 13.62 -4.47 8.64
C LYS A 69 13.91 -3.30 7.69
N MET A 70 15.06 -3.31 7.00
CA MET A 70 15.37 -2.29 6.00
C MET A 70 14.34 -2.27 4.87
N GLU A 71 13.91 -3.45 4.42
CA GLU A 71 12.87 -3.56 3.38
C GLU A 71 11.52 -3.03 3.84
N ALA A 72 11.11 -3.33 5.07
CA ALA A 72 9.89 -2.78 5.64
C ALA A 72 9.93 -1.24 5.75
N LEU A 73 11.06 -0.67 6.17
CA LEU A 73 11.24 0.78 6.21
C LEU A 73 11.25 1.41 4.82
N ALA A 74 11.94 0.79 3.85
CA ALA A 74 11.95 1.25 2.47
C ALA A 74 10.55 1.25 1.84
N ALA A 75 9.70 0.28 2.19
CA ALA A 75 8.31 0.26 1.74
C ALA A 75 7.53 1.50 2.24
N ALA A 76 7.75 1.93 3.47
CA ALA A 76 7.14 3.15 4.00
C ALA A 76 7.65 4.41 3.26
N ASP A 77 8.94 4.46 2.93
CA ASP A 77 9.54 5.57 2.18
C ASP A 77 8.99 5.66 0.75
N ILE A 78 8.72 4.52 0.12
CA ILE A 78 8.06 4.45 -1.19
C ILE A 78 6.62 5.00 -1.10
N ILE A 79 5.88 4.65 -0.05
CA ILE A 79 4.53 5.20 0.16
C ILE A 79 4.58 6.72 0.33
N ASP A 80 5.54 7.26 1.09
CA ASP A 80 5.73 8.70 1.24
C ASP A 80 6.09 9.38 -0.08
N TRP A 81 6.97 8.76 -0.87
CA TRP A 81 7.30 9.27 -2.20
C TRP A 81 6.05 9.44 -3.06
N PHE A 82 5.23 8.41 -3.15
CA PHE A 82 3.99 8.48 -3.94
C PHE A 82 2.91 9.36 -3.32
N ALA A 83 2.94 9.58 -2.01
CA ALA A 83 2.09 10.57 -1.37
C ALA A 83 2.41 12.00 -1.84
N GLU A 84 3.69 12.33 -2.06
CA GLU A 84 4.11 13.61 -2.64
C GLU A 84 3.80 13.67 -4.14
N GLU A 85 4.04 12.60 -4.90
CA GLU A 85 3.72 12.51 -6.32
C GLU A 85 2.22 12.68 -6.60
N ALA A 86 1.36 12.18 -5.73
CA ALA A 86 -0.08 12.35 -5.85
C ALA A 86 -0.53 13.82 -5.96
N ARG A 87 0.28 14.75 -5.41
CA ARG A 87 0.03 16.21 -5.46
C ARG A 87 0.52 16.86 -6.75
N ARG A 88 1.28 16.13 -7.57
CA ARG A 88 1.93 16.62 -8.81
C ARG A 88 1.38 16.00 -10.09
N ALA A 89 0.24 15.35 -10.00
CA ALA A 89 -0.43 14.75 -11.16
C ALA A 89 -1.20 15.82 -11.97
N TYR A 90 -0.47 16.70 -12.64
CA TYR A 90 -1.03 17.86 -13.37
C TYR A 90 -1.58 17.53 -14.76
N GLY A 91 -1.48 16.29 -15.20
CA GLY A 91 -1.77 15.92 -16.57
C GLY A 91 -0.65 16.28 -17.54
N ARG A 92 -0.91 16.12 -18.84
CA ARG A 92 0.04 16.39 -19.91
C ARG A 92 -0.60 17.27 -20.97
N VAL A 93 0.08 18.36 -21.34
CA VAL A 93 -0.31 19.19 -22.49
C VAL A 93 0.51 18.69 -23.69
N ILE A 94 -0.15 18.30 -24.76
CA ILE A 94 0.48 17.89 -26.03
C ILE A 94 0.23 19.05 -27.00
N PRO A 95 1.26 19.77 -27.43
CA PRO A 95 1.09 20.82 -28.43
C PRO A 95 0.66 20.21 -29.78
N ALA A 96 -0.18 20.93 -30.49
CA ALA A 96 -0.61 20.56 -31.83
C ALA A 96 0.54 20.70 -32.85
#